data_0e5bf70f60c06044080780252158519c
#
_entry.id   0e5bf70f60c06044080780252158519c
#
_cell.length_a   1.000
_cell.length_b   1.000
_cell.length_c   1.000
_cell.angle_alpha   90.00
_cell.angle_beta   90.00
_cell.angle_gamma   90.00
#
_symmetry.space_group_name_H-M   'P 1'
#
loop_
_entity.id
_entity.type
_entity.pdbx_description
1 polymer ?
#
loop_
_entity_poly.entity_id
_entity_poly.type
_entity_poly.pdbx_seq_one_letter_code
_entity_poly.pdbx_strand_id
1 'polypeptide(L)'
;MILIRLGFKTEMLTLEECSADIYREGISYTQNGKHIVTIGMLSHKVLKSNDIEQEVYYAEFSWENILKAIKNHTITFTPMPKFPAVKRDLALLLDKKISFKEVRDIAFRTEKSLLKSVTLF
;
A
#
# COMPACT_ATOMS: atom_id res chain seq x y z
N MET A 1 6.08 -1.42 -1.67
CA MET A 1 6.79 -2.53 -2.35
C MET A 1 7.42 -3.55 -1.41
N ILE A 2 7.98 -3.16 -0.25
CA ILE A 2 8.58 -4.10 0.73
C ILE A 2 7.56 -5.15 1.21
N LEU A 3 6.40 -4.73 1.71
CA LEU A 3 5.38 -5.63 2.24
C LEU A 3 4.88 -6.66 1.21
N ILE A 4 4.72 -6.25 -0.05
CA ILE A 4 4.33 -7.16 -1.13
C ILE A 4 5.38 -8.25 -1.34
N ARG A 5 6.66 -7.91 -1.29
CA ARG A 5 7.76 -8.89 -1.39
C ARG A 5 7.81 -9.85 -0.20
N LEU A 6 7.30 -9.43 0.95
CA LEU A 6 7.14 -10.27 2.14
C LEU A 6 5.87 -11.13 2.10
N GLY A 7 5.07 -11.05 1.04
CA GLY A 7 3.87 -11.86 0.85
C GLY A 7 2.56 -11.21 1.32
N PHE A 8 2.60 -9.93 1.71
CA PHE A 8 1.37 -9.21 2.03
C PHE A 8 0.60 -8.86 0.77
N LYS A 9 -0.71 -9.07 0.81
CA LYS A 9 -1.63 -8.57 -0.21
C LYS A 9 -2.12 -7.19 0.21
N THR A 10 -2.07 -6.23 -0.70
CA THR A 10 -2.48 -4.84 -0.44
C THR A 10 -3.93 -4.73 0.03
N GLU A 11 -4.79 -5.62 -0.45
CA GLU A 11 -6.22 -5.68 -0.11
C GLU A 11 -6.47 -6.10 1.36
N MET A 12 -5.49 -6.70 2.01
CA MET A 12 -5.56 -7.13 3.42
C MET A 12 -5.04 -6.07 4.40
N LEU A 13 -4.50 -4.98 3.89
CA LEU A 13 -3.98 -3.90 4.69
C LEU A 13 -5.01 -2.79 4.83
N THR A 14 -5.29 -2.40 6.06
CA THR A 14 -6.09 -1.22 6.38
C THR A 14 -5.17 -0.04 6.55
N LEU A 15 -5.51 1.09 5.94
CA LEU A 15 -4.77 2.34 6.03
C LEU A 15 -5.47 3.25 7.02
N GLU A 16 -4.71 3.81 7.96
CA GLU A 16 -5.16 4.74 8.99
C GLU A 16 -4.22 5.95 9.05
N GLU A 17 -4.75 7.12 9.36
CA GLU A 17 -3.90 8.29 9.62
C GLU A 17 -3.14 8.09 10.93
N CYS A 18 -1.86 8.46 10.92
CA CYS A 18 -1.02 8.41 12.10
C CYS A 18 -0.86 9.80 12.70
N SER A 19 -1.36 9.97 13.92
CA SER A 19 -1.26 11.22 14.70
C SER A 19 -0.12 11.24 15.73
N ALA A 20 0.89 10.38 15.60
CA ALA A 20 2.01 10.37 16.53
C ALA A 20 2.88 11.64 16.39
N ASP A 21 3.29 12.22 17.51
CA ASP A 21 4.02 13.50 17.59
C ASP A 21 5.34 13.55 16.80
N ILE A 22 5.90 12.38 16.48
CA ILE A 22 7.13 12.30 15.69
C ILE A 22 6.90 12.61 14.22
N TYR A 23 5.66 12.47 13.73
CA TYR A 23 5.31 12.77 12.35
C TYR A 23 4.57 14.09 12.23
N ARG A 24 4.87 14.85 11.18
CA ARG A 24 4.04 15.98 10.72
C ARG A 24 2.79 15.45 10.01
N GLU A 25 3.00 14.47 9.16
CA GLU A 25 1.98 13.75 8.43
C GLU A 25 2.43 12.28 8.34
N GLY A 26 1.55 11.37 8.68
CA GLY A 26 1.88 9.95 8.67
C GLY A 26 0.68 9.06 8.36
N ILE A 27 0.98 7.91 7.83
CA ILE A 27 0.01 6.83 7.59
C ILE A 27 0.51 5.55 8.21
N SER A 28 -0.41 4.80 8.81
CA SER A 28 -0.17 3.48 9.38
C SER A 28 -0.90 2.42 8.58
N TYR A 29 -0.23 1.32 8.34
CA TYR A 29 -0.85 0.11 7.79
C TYR A 29 -1.02 -0.92 8.88
N THR A 30 -2.24 -1.42 9.01
CA THR A 30 -2.60 -2.49 9.94
C THR A 30 -3.12 -3.71 9.18
N GLN A 31 -2.97 -4.90 9.77
CA GLN A 31 -3.57 -6.13 9.27
C GLN A 31 -4.22 -6.86 10.43
N ASN A 32 -5.51 -7.16 10.31
CA ASN A 32 -6.30 -7.80 11.38
C ASN A 32 -6.15 -7.07 12.74
N GLY A 33 -6.15 -5.73 12.71
CA GLY A 33 -5.98 -4.89 13.90
C GLY A 33 -4.56 -4.84 14.47
N LYS A 34 -3.57 -5.46 13.81
CA LYS A 34 -2.16 -5.41 14.22
C LYS A 34 -1.40 -4.42 13.37
N HIS A 35 -0.66 -3.54 14.04
CA HIS A 35 0.23 -2.58 13.38
C HIS A 35 1.33 -3.29 12.60
N ILE A 36 1.55 -2.91 11.36
CA ILE A 36 2.56 -3.48 10.45
C ILE A 36 3.67 -2.47 10.17
N VAL A 37 3.30 -1.28 9.72
CA VAL A 37 4.26 -0.22 9.40
C VAL A 37 3.60 1.14 9.52
N THR A 38 4.33 2.10 10.05
CA THR A 38 4.00 3.53 9.92
C THR A 38 5.04 4.18 9.02
N ILE A 39 4.59 5.04 8.13
CA ILE A 39 5.46 5.85 7.26
C ILE A 39 4.95 7.28 7.26
N GLY A 40 5.85 8.23 7.33
CA GLY A 40 5.47 9.64 7.33
C GLY A 40 6.65 10.58 7.23
N MET A 41 6.32 11.86 7.19
CA MET A 41 7.28 12.94 7.24
C MET A 41 7.55 13.30 8.71
N LEU A 42 8.80 13.37 9.11
CA LEU A 42 9.15 13.73 10.48
C LEU A 42 8.71 15.17 10.82
N SER A 43 8.30 15.37 12.06
CA SER A 43 7.91 16.69 12.55
C SER A 43 9.11 17.62 12.67
N HIS A 44 8.89 18.93 12.48
CA HIS A 44 9.94 19.93 12.61
C HIS A 44 10.65 19.90 13.98
N LYS A 45 9.94 19.51 15.03
CA LYS A 45 10.50 19.36 16.36
C LYS A 45 11.59 18.30 16.39
N VAL A 46 11.34 17.15 15.78
CA VAL A 46 12.29 16.03 15.69
C VAL A 46 13.48 16.41 14.81
N LEU A 47 13.24 17.02 13.66
CA LEU A 47 14.30 17.46 12.75
C LEU A 47 15.24 18.45 13.45
N LYS A 48 14.68 19.48 14.10
CA LYS A 48 15.44 20.50 14.79
C LYS A 48 16.25 19.96 15.96
N SER A 49 15.72 19.00 16.71
CA SER A 49 16.44 18.38 17.84
C SER A 49 17.62 17.51 17.41
N ASN A 50 17.71 17.19 16.13
CA ASN A 50 18.79 16.40 15.53
C ASN A 50 19.62 17.20 14.51
N ASP A 51 19.50 18.53 14.49
CA ASP A 51 20.21 19.43 13.57
C ASP A 51 20.01 19.06 12.07
N ILE A 52 18.80 18.61 11.73
CA ILE A 52 18.42 18.26 10.36
C ILE A 52 17.60 19.41 9.77
N GLU A 53 18.06 20.02 8.69
CA GLU A 53 17.40 21.13 8.01
C GLU A 53 16.44 20.67 6.90
N GLN A 54 16.68 19.53 6.30
CA GLN A 54 15.90 18.98 5.18
C GLN A 54 14.70 18.17 5.67
N GLU A 55 13.69 18.05 4.83
CA GLU A 55 12.56 17.15 5.07
C GLU A 55 13.02 15.68 5.02
N VAL A 56 12.60 14.89 6.00
CA VAL A 56 12.94 13.47 6.10
C VAL A 56 11.68 12.65 6.18
N TYR A 57 11.60 11.64 5.32
CA TYR A 57 10.60 10.57 5.41
C TYR A 57 11.16 9.42 6.23
N TYR A 58 10.37 8.97 7.18
CA TYR A 58 10.74 7.89 8.10
C TYR A 58 9.71 6.79 8.07
N ALA A 59 10.13 5.54 8.12
CA ALA A 59 9.25 4.39 8.19
C ALA A 59 9.67 3.44 9.31
N GLU A 60 8.72 3.09 10.17
CA GLU A 60 8.89 2.18 11.29
C GLU A 60 8.11 0.88 11.03
N PHE A 61 8.81 -0.26 11.02
CA PHE A 61 8.24 -1.57 10.77
C PHE A 61 8.14 -2.38 12.06
N SER A 62 6.94 -2.91 12.36
CA SER A 62 6.76 -3.89 13.44
C SER A 62 7.16 -5.29 12.97
N TRP A 63 8.45 -5.60 13.04
CA TRP A 63 8.99 -6.87 12.56
C TRP A 63 8.36 -8.09 13.23
N GLU A 64 8.05 -7.99 14.52
CA GLU A 64 7.37 -9.07 15.23
C GLU A 64 5.99 -9.39 14.64
N ASN A 65 5.19 -8.36 14.35
CA ASN A 65 3.88 -8.53 13.73
C ASN A 65 3.98 -9.00 12.28
N ILE A 66 4.98 -8.49 11.54
CA ILE A 66 5.27 -8.92 10.18
C ILE A 66 5.60 -10.41 10.14
N LEU A 67 6.54 -10.87 10.96
CA LEU A 67 6.95 -12.27 11.00
C LEU A 67 5.79 -13.19 11.43
N LYS A 68 4.98 -12.77 12.39
CA LYS A 68 3.76 -13.51 12.77
C LYS A 68 2.76 -13.60 11.62
N ALA A 69 2.57 -12.51 10.87
CA ALA A 69 1.62 -12.46 9.77
C ALA A 69 2.02 -13.34 8.59
N ILE A 70 3.33 -13.44 8.30
CA ILE A 70 3.84 -14.24 7.17
C ILE A 70 4.22 -15.67 7.55
N LYS A 71 4.08 -16.07 8.81
CA LYS A 71 4.50 -17.40 9.31
C LYS A 71 3.98 -18.56 8.46
N ASN A 72 2.76 -18.44 7.94
CA ASN A 72 2.11 -19.47 7.12
C ASN A 72 2.18 -19.16 5.61
N HIS A 73 2.96 -18.14 5.22
CA HIS A 73 3.10 -17.80 3.80
C HIS A 73 4.05 -18.79 3.13
N THR A 74 3.50 -19.57 2.21
CA THR A 74 4.28 -20.51 1.40
C THR A 74 4.51 -19.91 0.01
N ILE A 75 5.77 -19.80 -0.38
CA ILE A 75 6.12 -19.38 -1.74
C ILE A 75 5.84 -20.55 -2.68
N THR A 76 4.87 -20.38 -3.58
CA THR A 76 4.56 -21.35 -4.61
C THR A 76 5.04 -20.89 -5.97
N PHE A 77 5.74 -21.74 -6.67
CA PHE A 77 6.09 -21.49 -8.07
C PHE A 77 4.83 -21.56 -8.95
N THR A 78 4.58 -20.48 -9.68
CA THR A 78 3.53 -20.48 -10.70
C THR A 78 4.19 -20.43 -12.07
N PRO A 79 3.95 -21.42 -12.96
CA PRO A 79 4.48 -21.38 -14.32
C PRO A 79 4.06 -20.10 -15.04
N MET A 80 4.94 -19.57 -15.88
CA MET A 80 4.60 -18.42 -16.71
C MET A 80 3.39 -18.75 -17.58
N PRO A 81 2.40 -17.85 -17.66
CA PRO A 81 1.24 -18.06 -18.49
C PRO A 81 1.66 -18.22 -19.96
N LYS A 82 1.08 -19.17 -20.66
CA LYS A 82 1.33 -19.42 -22.10
C LYS A 82 0.92 -18.22 -22.97
N PHE A 83 -0.04 -17.42 -22.48
CA PHE A 83 -0.54 -16.24 -23.19
C PHE A 83 -0.13 -14.98 -22.45
N PRO A 84 0.46 -13.99 -23.14
CA PRO A 84 0.85 -12.73 -22.52
C PRO A 84 -0.38 -11.92 -22.10
N ALA A 85 -0.24 -11.13 -21.03
CA ALA A 85 -1.26 -10.18 -20.64
C ALA A 85 -1.33 -9.03 -21.67
N VAL A 86 -2.55 -8.59 -21.97
CA VAL A 86 -2.80 -7.45 -22.87
C VAL A 86 -3.07 -6.21 -22.02
N LYS A 87 -2.30 -5.13 -22.25
CA LYS A 87 -2.57 -3.81 -21.67
C LYS A 87 -3.53 -3.05 -22.57
N ARG A 88 -4.50 -2.38 -21.96
CA ARG A 88 -5.44 -1.49 -22.64
C ARG A 88 -5.57 -0.21 -21.85
N ASP A 89 -5.44 0.91 -22.54
CA ASP A 89 -5.68 2.23 -21.97
C ASP A 89 -7.14 2.61 -22.20
N LEU A 90 -7.77 3.14 -21.16
CA LEU A 90 -9.15 3.58 -21.21
C LEU A 90 -9.22 5.02 -20.66
N ALA A 91 -9.55 5.95 -21.53
CA ALA A 91 -9.81 7.33 -21.15
C ALA A 91 -11.29 7.50 -20.80
N LEU A 92 -11.58 7.91 -19.57
CA LEU A 92 -12.93 8.15 -19.07
C LEU A 92 -13.10 9.64 -18.76
N LEU A 93 -14.21 10.22 -19.21
CA LEU A 93 -14.65 11.53 -18.78
C LEU A 93 -15.60 11.34 -17.57
N LEU A 94 -15.14 11.74 -16.40
CA LEU A 94 -15.85 11.53 -15.13
C LEU A 94 -16.01 12.85 -14.38
N ASP A 95 -17.02 12.91 -13.51
CA ASP A 95 -17.17 14.00 -12.54
C ASP A 95 -15.96 13.96 -11.56
N LYS A 96 -15.49 15.15 -11.16
CA LYS A 96 -14.35 15.28 -10.22
C LYS A 96 -14.61 14.64 -8.84
N LYS A 97 -15.85 14.39 -8.49
CA LYS A 97 -16.25 13.74 -7.23
C LYS A 97 -15.99 12.22 -7.25
N ILE A 98 -15.86 11.62 -8.43
CA ILE A 98 -15.66 10.17 -8.56
C ILE A 98 -14.20 9.85 -8.33
N SER A 99 -13.92 9.05 -7.32
CA SER A 99 -12.55 8.62 -7.01
C SER A 99 -12.10 7.49 -7.92
N PHE A 100 -10.78 7.41 -8.16
CA PHE A 100 -10.20 6.26 -8.88
C PHE A 100 -10.53 4.93 -8.21
N LYS A 101 -10.63 4.91 -6.88
CA LYS A 101 -10.99 3.71 -6.12
C LYS A 101 -12.36 3.17 -6.54
N GLU A 102 -13.35 4.04 -6.69
CA GLU A 102 -14.71 3.64 -7.12
C GLU A 102 -14.69 3.01 -8.51
N VAL A 103 -13.98 3.64 -9.46
CA VAL A 103 -13.83 3.12 -10.83
C VAL A 103 -13.14 1.76 -10.83
N ARG A 104 -12.05 1.63 -10.10
CA ARG A 104 -11.32 0.37 -9.95
C ARG A 104 -12.19 -0.73 -9.35
N ASP A 105 -12.94 -0.42 -8.30
CA ASP A 105 -13.78 -1.39 -7.59
C ASP A 105 -14.96 -1.85 -8.48
N ILE A 106 -15.49 -0.97 -9.34
CA ILE A 106 -16.49 -1.33 -10.36
C ILE A 106 -15.87 -2.28 -11.38
N ALA A 107 -14.69 -1.96 -11.92
CA ALA A 107 -14.02 -2.78 -12.90
C ALA A 107 -13.78 -4.22 -12.39
N PHE A 108 -13.25 -4.37 -11.17
CA PHE A 108 -13.03 -5.69 -10.56
C PHE A 108 -14.33 -6.43 -10.19
N ARG A 109 -15.42 -5.73 -9.91
CA ARG A 109 -16.73 -6.38 -9.72
C ARG A 109 -17.30 -6.91 -11.02
N THR A 110 -17.09 -6.16 -12.11
CA THR A 110 -17.64 -6.50 -13.44
C THR A 110 -16.87 -7.65 -14.07
N GLU A 111 -15.54 -7.61 -14.02
CA GLU A 111 -14.70 -8.65 -14.61
C GLU A 111 -13.73 -9.24 -13.55
N LYS A 112 -14.06 -10.45 -13.10
CA LYS A 112 -13.36 -11.13 -12.00
C LYS A 112 -12.25 -12.07 -12.45
N SER A 113 -12.28 -12.53 -13.70
CA SER A 113 -11.41 -13.58 -14.19
C SER A 113 -10.27 -13.08 -15.07
N LEU A 114 -10.57 -12.20 -16.00
CA LEU A 114 -9.65 -11.71 -17.01
C LEU A 114 -8.89 -10.46 -16.56
N LEU A 115 -9.53 -9.59 -15.77
CA LEU A 115 -8.93 -8.35 -15.29
C LEU A 115 -7.86 -8.65 -14.25
N LYS A 116 -6.61 -8.30 -14.54
CA LYS A 116 -5.47 -8.54 -13.64
C LYS A 116 -5.10 -7.31 -12.82
N SER A 117 -5.14 -6.13 -13.42
CA SER A 117 -4.82 -4.88 -12.74
C SER A 117 -5.51 -3.69 -13.38
N VAL A 118 -5.78 -2.68 -12.57
CA VAL A 118 -6.25 -1.35 -13.01
C VAL A 118 -5.35 -0.33 -12.34
N THR A 119 -4.69 0.51 -13.14
CA THR A 119 -3.74 1.54 -12.66
C THR A 119 -4.03 2.87 -13.34
N LEU A 120 -3.70 3.96 -12.67
CA LEU A 120 -3.60 5.29 -13.31
C LEU A 120 -2.23 5.43 -13.98
N PHE A 121 -2.18 6.20 -15.03
CA PHE A 121 -0.98 6.61 -15.75
C PHE A 121 -0.88 8.13 -15.90
#